data_532913131749a9f9a732563defa5414b
#
_entry.id   532913131749a9f9a732563defa5414b
#
_cell.length_a   1.000
_cell.length_b   1.000
_cell.length_c   1.000
_cell.angle_alpha   90.00
_cell.angle_beta   90.00
_cell.angle_gamma   90.00
#
_symmetry.space_group_name_H-M   'P 1'
#
loop_
_entity.id
_entity.type
_entity.pdbx_description
1 polymer ?
#
loop_
_entity_poly.entity_id
_entity_poly.type
_entity_poly.pdbx_seq_one_letter_code
_entity_poly.pdbx_strand_id
1 'polypeptide(L)'
;TEAHINLGNTLKDQGKLKEAEASFRKAITLKPDLAIAHYNLGKIYKKIGKNSKAVECFEKTLELNSEDLLGAALQLATLGKRKIPDRTPENFMQGFYKKKSKHWSNLEKKTHKYRGHLLIENAFKTTHNNSEKIDILDMGCGTGSLAKILRPYARTLVGVDLSSDMLLKAEEICLYDSLYKKDLSQYLSEVSNHYDTIIAAAVLIHFYDLDNIFFLIKDSLKINGKFVFSIFEETQKSKNLNSFLMYAHSDDYITTLADRLNLKIIYKQKDIHEYHKMNSVPAIIYVLEKK
;
A
#
# COMPACT_ATOMS: atom_id res chain seq x y z
N THR A 1 2.95 -16.01 -27.88
CA THR A 1 3.73 -15.23 -26.87
C THR A 1 3.01 -15.21 -25.52
N GLU A 2 1.74 -14.82 -25.47
CA GLU A 2 0.96 -14.73 -24.23
C GLU A 2 0.86 -16.08 -23.49
N ALA A 3 0.65 -17.18 -24.22
CA ALA A 3 0.63 -18.52 -23.62
C ALA A 3 1.94 -18.87 -22.87
N HIS A 4 3.10 -18.44 -23.39
CA HIS A 4 4.38 -18.64 -22.71
C HIS A 4 4.52 -17.75 -21.46
N ILE A 5 3.95 -16.54 -21.44
CA ILE A 5 3.91 -15.70 -20.25
C ILE A 5 3.03 -16.33 -19.17
N ASN A 6 1.85 -16.80 -19.53
CA ASN A 6 0.91 -17.45 -18.62
C ASN A 6 1.50 -18.75 -18.05
N LEU A 7 2.14 -19.56 -18.90
CA LEU A 7 2.87 -20.75 -18.47
C LEU A 7 4.01 -20.40 -17.51
N GLY A 8 4.84 -19.40 -17.86
CA GLY A 8 5.94 -18.93 -17.01
C GLY A 8 5.45 -18.44 -15.63
N ASN A 9 4.32 -17.71 -15.57
CA ASN A 9 3.71 -17.27 -14.31
C ASN A 9 3.22 -18.48 -13.48
N THR A 10 2.56 -19.45 -14.10
CA THR A 10 2.08 -20.66 -13.43
C THR A 10 3.26 -21.46 -12.86
N LEU A 11 4.31 -21.68 -13.64
CA LEU A 11 5.52 -22.40 -13.23
C LEU A 11 6.25 -21.68 -12.09
N LYS A 12 6.36 -20.33 -12.16
CA LYS A 12 6.90 -19.50 -11.08
C LYS A 12 6.10 -19.69 -9.79
N ASP A 13 4.77 -19.73 -9.88
CA ASP A 13 3.89 -19.90 -8.73
C ASP A 13 3.95 -21.29 -8.11
N GLN A 14 4.30 -22.32 -8.92
CA GLN A 14 4.63 -23.66 -8.48
C GLN A 14 6.07 -23.80 -7.94
N GLY A 15 6.89 -22.74 -8.00
CA GLY A 15 8.30 -22.80 -7.60
C GLY A 15 9.25 -23.40 -8.63
N LYS A 16 8.77 -23.77 -9.82
CA LYS A 16 9.55 -24.35 -10.94
C LYS A 16 10.30 -23.24 -11.69
N LEU A 17 11.30 -22.62 -11.02
CA LEU A 17 11.92 -21.39 -11.48
C LEU A 17 12.73 -21.57 -12.78
N LYS A 18 13.38 -22.72 -13.00
CA LYS A 18 14.14 -23.01 -14.25
C LYS A 18 13.20 -23.11 -15.47
N GLU A 19 12.07 -23.79 -15.31
CA GLU A 19 11.06 -23.94 -16.36
C GLU A 19 10.36 -22.59 -16.64
N ALA A 20 10.11 -21.78 -15.60
CA ALA A 20 9.59 -20.42 -15.74
C ALA A 20 10.57 -19.52 -16.52
N GLU A 21 11.88 -19.59 -16.24
CA GLU A 21 12.93 -18.89 -16.99
C GLU A 21 12.86 -19.24 -18.48
N ALA A 22 12.80 -20.55 -18.82
CA ALA A 22 12.72 -21.02 -20.20
C ALA A 22 11.47 -20.48 -20.91
N SER A 23 10.32 -20.49 -20.24
CA SER A 23 9.05 -19.98 -20.78
C SER A 23 9.11 -18.48 -21.07
N PHE A 24 9.65 -17.65 -20.14
CA PHE A 24 9.80 -16.22 -20.38
C PHE A 24 10.82 -15.91 -21.48
N ARG A 25 11.95 -16.64 -21.56
CA ARG A 25 12.90 -16.52 -22.67
C ARG A 25 12.26 -16.83 -24.00
N LYS A 26 11.43 -17.88 -24.09
CA LYS A 26 10.70 -18.21 -25.32
C LYS A 26 9.73 -17.09 -25.72
N ALA A 27 9.05 -16.48 -24.73
CA ALA A 27 8.18 -15.31 -24.98
C ALA A 27 8.98 -14.14 -25.57
N ILE A 28 10.18 -13.85 -25.04
CA ILE A 28 11.09 -12.79 -25.52
C ILE A 28 11.61 -13.11 -26.94
N THR A 29 11.97 -14.37 -27.22
CA THR A 29 12.39 -14.78 -28.57
C THR A 29 11.29 -14.55 -29.61
N LEU A 30 10.02 -14.80 -29.23
CA LEU A 30 8.87 -14.60 -30.12
C LEU A 30 8.46 -13.13 -30.26
N LYS A 31 8.68 -12.32 -29.21
CA LYS A 31 8.38 -10.90 -29.19
C LYS A 31 9.37 -10.17 -28.27
N PRO A 32 10.51 -9.65 -28.83
CA PRO A 32 11.61 -9.05 -28.05
C PRO A 32 11.25 -7.75 -27.35
N ASP A 33 10.26 -7.03 -27.84
CA ASP A 33 9.79 -5.74 -27.33
C ASP A 33 8.70 -5.86 -26.24
N LEU A 34 8.49 -7.05 -25.69
CA LEU A 34 7.44 -7.27 -24.70
C LEU A 34 7.95 -7.01 -23.27
N ALA A 35 7.76 -5.81 -22.77
CA ALA A 35 8.22 -5.35 -21.46
C ALA A 35 7.85 -6.30 -20.32
N ILE A 36 6.62 -6.86 -20.30
CA ILE A 36 6.17 -7.77 -19.25
C ILE A 36 6.97 -9.09 -19.20
N ALA A 37 7.49 -9.57 -20.35
CA ALA A 37 8.31 -10.78 -20.39
C ALA A 37 9.68 -10.53 -19.76
N HIS A 38 10.32 -9.40 -20.10
CA HIS A 38 11.58 -8.97 -19.47
C HIS A 38 11.40 -8.74 -17.96
N TYR A 39 10.35 -8.06 -17.56
CA TYR A 39 10.03 -7.84 -16.14
C TYR A 39 9.91 -9.15 -15.36
N ASN A 40 9.15 -10.11 -15.87
CA ASN A 40 8.96 -11.40 -15.23
C ASN A 40 10.24 -12.23 -15.19
N LEU A 41 11.04 -12.21 -16.26
CA LEU A 41 12.35 -12.85 -16.29
C LEU A 41 13.30 -12.22 -15.25
N GLY A 42 13.31 -10.88 -15.15
CA GLY A 42 14.06 -10.16 -14.11
C GLY A 42 13.69 -10.60 -12.70
N LYS A 43 12.39 -10.78 -12.41
CA LYS A 43 11.91 -11.31 -11.12
C LYS A 43 12.40 -12.75 -10.87
N ILE A 44 12.46 -13.61 -11.89
CA ILE A 44 13.04 -14.95 -11.75
C ILE A 44 14.53 -14.84 -11.41
N TYR A 45 15.30 -14.04 -12.17
CA TYR A 45 16.73 -13.86 -11.90
C TYR A 45 17.01 -13.32 -10.50
N LYS A 46 16.26 -12.32 -10.06
CA LYS A 46 16.34 -11.81 -8.69
C LYS A 46 16.09 -12.91 -7.65
N LYS A 47 15.05 -13.73 -7.85
CA LYS A 47 14.69 -14.81 -6.92
C LYS A 47 15.73 -15.91 -6.83
N ILE A 48 16.50 -16.18 -7.90
CA ILE A 48 17.59 -17.17 -7.93
C ILE A 48 18.97 -16.55 -7.67
N GLY A 49 19.03 -15.27 -7.25
CA GLY A 49 20.28 -14.57 -6.89
C GLY A 49 21.13 -14.08 -8.05
N LYS A 50 20.67 -14.18 -9.30
CA LYS A 50 21.38 -13.69 -10.50
C LYS A 50 21.14 -12.18 -10.68
N ASN A 51 21.60 -11.37 -9.73
CA ASN A 51 21.25 -9.96 -9.63
C ASN A 51 21.66 -9.14 -10.87
N SER A 52 22.83 -9.38 -11.47
CA SER A 52 23.25 -8.65 -12.69
C SER A 52 22.27 -8.86 -13.85
N LYS A 53 21.84 -10.12 -14.09
CA LYS A 53 20.84 -10.43 -15.14
C LYS A 53 19.47 -9.86 -14.80
N ALA A 54 19.11 -9.79 -13.51
CA ALA A 54 17.88 -9.16 -13.09
C ALA A 54 17.89 -7.66 -13.41
N VAL A 55 19.01 -6.98 -13.17
CA VAL A 55 19.20 -5.56 -13.50
C VAL A 55 19.01 -5.33 -14.99
N GLU A 56 19.72 -6.08 -15.86
CA GLU A 56 19.58 -5.98 -17.33
C GLU A 56 18.11 -6.13 -17.78
N CYS A 57 17.41 -7.09 -17.21
CA CYS A 57 15.99 -7.31 -17.52
C CYS A 57 15.09 -6.16 -17.08
N PHE A 58 15.32 -5.56 -15.89
CA PHE A 58 14.52 -4.43 -15.40
C PHE A 58 14.86 -3.14 -16.15
N GLU A 59 16.12 -2.91 -16.52
CA GLU A 59 16.52 -1.81 -17.39
C GLU A 59 15.85 -1.91 -18.76
N LYS A 60 15.87 -3.12 -19.36
CA LYS A 60 15.16 -3.35 -20.62
C LYS A 60 13.65 -3.16 -20.50
N THR A 61 13.09 -3.49 -19.35
CA THR A 61 11.66 -3.22 -19.08
C THR A 61 11.36 -1.71 -19.13
N LEU A 62 12.22 -0.87 -18.55
CA LEU A 62 12.04 0.59 -18.55
C LEU A 62 12.23 1.20 -19.93
N GLU A 63 13.19 0.69 -20.73
CA GLU A 63 13.36 1.11 -22.14
C GLU A 63 12.09 0.85 -22.96
N LEU A 64 11.45 -0.31 -22.74
CA LEU A 64 10.24 -0.72 -23.47
C LEU A 64 8.94 -0.13 -22.91
N ASN A 65 8.96 0.34 -21.66
CA ASN A 65 7.82 0.92 -20.98
C ASN A 65 8.29 2.04 -20.04
N SER A 66 8.42 3.25 -20.59
CA SER A 66 8.91 4.43 -19.88
C SER A 66 7.98 4.90 -18.74
N GLU A 67 6.69 4.57 -18.81
CA GLU A 67 5.72 4.88 -17.76
C GLU A 67 5.89 4.01 -16.50
N ASP A 68 6.68 2.95 -16.61
CA ASP A 68 6.98 1.99 -15.52
C ASP A 68 5.76 1.45 -14.76
N LEU A 69 4.69 1.15 -15.47
CA LEU A 69 3.47 0.54 -14.90
C LEU A 69 3.72 -0.81 -14.19
N LEU A 70 4.88 -1.41 -14.42
CA LEU A 70 5.30 -2.69 -13.84
C LEU A 70 6.12 -2.55 -12.56
N GLY A 71 6.68 -1.37 -12.29
CA GLY A 71 7.54 -1.08 -11.14
C GLY A 71 8.96 -1.61 -11.28
N ALA A 72 9.52 -1.57 -12.49
CA ALA A 72 10.90 -2.00 -12.74
C ALA A 72 11.91 -1.09 -12.03
N ALA A 73 11.64 0.23 -11.94
CA ALA A 73 12.46 1.15 -11.17
C ALA A 73 12.52 0.81 -9.68
N LEU A 74 11.39 0.40 -9.08
CA LEU A 74 11.34 -0.08 -7.70
C LEU A 74 12.13 -1.38 -7.52
N GLN A 75 12.08 -2.30 -8.50
CA GLN A 75 12.90 -3.51 -8.47
C GLN A 75 14.40 -3.18 -8.51
N LEU A 76 14.80 -2.23 -9.35
CA LEU A 76 16.19 -1.75 -9.39
C LEU A 76 16.61 -1.08 -8.07
N ALA A 77 15.72 -0.33 -7.45
CA ALA A 77 15.96 0.26 -6.13
C ALA A 77 16.18 -0.81 -5.04
N THR A 78 15.40 -1.90 -5.05
CA THR A 78 15.63 -3.04 -4.12
C THR A 78 16.96 -3.77 -4.35
N LEU A 79 17.56 -3.62 -5.54
CA LEU A 79 18.88 -4.16 -5.88
C LEU A 79 20.02 -3.15 -5.67
N GLY A 80 19.71 -1.96 -5.11
CA GLY A 80 20.68 -0.89 -4.87
C GLY A 80 21.19 -0.20 -6.15
N LYS A 81 20.47 -0.34 -7.28
CA LYS A 81 20.84 0.25 -8.57
C LYS A 81 20.13 1.56 -8.88
N ARG A 82 19.15 1.94 -8.06
CA ARG A 82 18.49 3.26 -8.07
C ARG A 82 18.20 3.72 -6.66
N LYS A 83 18.06 5.04 -6.47
CA LYS A 83 17.56 5.61 -5.21
C LYS A 83 16.13 5.08 -4.95
N ILE A 84 15.86 4.74 -3.70
CA ILE A 84 14.48 4.42 -3.28
C ILE A 84 13.67 5.74 -3.36
N PRO A 85 12.56 5.79 -4.11
CA PRO A 85 11.75 6.99 -4.17
C PRO A 85 11.02 7.25 -2.84
N ASP A 86 10.73 8.52 -2.55
CA ASP A 86 10.11 8.92 -1.28
C ASP A 86 8.65 8.44 -1.15
N ARG A 87 8.04 8.06 -2.27
CA ARG A 87 6.73 7.40 -2.33
C ARG A 87 6.63 6.47 -3.54
N THR A 88 5.68 5.55 -3.49
CA THR A 88 5.37 4.67 -4.63
C THR A 88 5.00 5.54 -5.86
N PRO A 89 5.65 5.32 -7.02
CA PRO A 89 5.31 6.04 -8.25
C PRO A 89 3.83 5.86 -8.62
N GLU A 90 3.18 6.97 -8.99
CA GLU A 90 1.74 7.00 -9.23
C GLU A 90 1.32 6.03 -10.35
N ASN A 91 2.04 6.04 -11.47
CA ASN A 91 1.75 5.14 -12.60
C ASN A 91 1.79 3.67 -12.21
N PHE A 92 2.79 3.27 -11.40
CA PHE A 92 2.86 1.90 -10.86
C PHE A 92 1.67 1.62 -9.95
N MET A 93 1.32 2.54 -9.06
CA MET A 93 0.22 2.40 -8.11
C MET A 93 -1.12 2.25 -8.83
N GLN A 94 -1.39 3.09 -9.84
CA GLN A 94 -2.59 2.99 -10.67
C GLN A 94 -2.68 1.63 -11.37
N GLY A 95 -1.60 1.17 -12.03
CA GLY A 95 -1.55 -0.13 -12.69
C GLY A 95 -1.76 -1.31 -11.73
N PHE A 96 -1.19 -1.22 -10.53
CA PHE A 96 -1.30 -2.22 -9.48
C PHE A 96 -2.74 -2.34 -8.96
N TYR A 97 -3.37 -1.21 -8.60
CA TYR A 97 -4.72 -1.21 -8.04
C TYR A 97 -5.80 -1.47 -9.09
N LYS A 98 -5.62 -1.06 -10.35
CA LYS A 98 -6.51 -1.43 -11.45
C LYS A 98 -6.66 -2.96 -11.59
N LYS A 99 -5.56 -3.70 -11.43
CA LYS A 99 -5.60 -5.18 -11.42
C LYS A 99 -6.24 -5.73 -10.15
N LYS A 100 -5.92 -5.16 -9.01
CA LYS A 100 -6.43 -5.61 -7.70
C LYS A 100 -7.91 -5.31 -7.51
N SER A 101 -8.43 -4.19 -7.98
CA SER A 101 -9.83 -3.80 -7.80
C SER A 101 -10.83 -4.87 -8.23
N LYS A 102 -10.51 -5.61 -9.31
CA LYS A 102 -11.36 -6.70 -9.82
C LYS A 102 -11.54 -7.87 -8.84
N HIS A 103 -10.60 -8.06 -7.92
CA HIS A 103 -10.56 -9.21 -7.00
C HIS A 103 -10.51 -8.79 -5.54
N TRP A 104 -10.52 -7.48 -5.25
CA TRP A 104 -10.31 -6.96 -3.89
C TRP A 104 -11.35 -7.47 -2.91
N SER A 105 -12.64 -7.38 -3.25
CA SER A 105 -13.73 -7.89 -2.41
C SER A 105 -13.63 -9.39 -2.09
N ASN A 106 -13.02 -10.17 -2.99
CA ASN A 106 -12.77 -11.59 -2.74
C ASN A 106 -11.54 -11.83 -1.83
N LEU A 107 -10.57 -10.92 -1.83
CA LEU A 107 -9.41 -10.96 -0.91
C LEU A 107 -9.84 -10.58 0.51
N GLU A 108 -10.69 -9.57 0.65
CA GLU A 108 -11.22 -9.13 1.94
C GLU A 108 -12.12 -10.18 2.60
N LYS A 109 -12.94 -10.89 1.83
CA LYS A 109 -13.75 -12.00 2.33
C LYS A 109 -12.90 -13.19 2.84
N LYS A 110 -11.65 -13.29 2.39
CA LYS A 110 -10.68 -14.27 2.87
C LYS A 110 -9.85 -13.69 4.01
N THR A 111 -10.49 -13.47 5.16
CA THR A 111 -9.90 -12.87 6.38
C THR A 111 -8.60 -13.51 6.84
N HIS A 112 -8.35 -14.77 6.48
CA HIS A 112 -7.06 -15.45 6.71
C HIS A 112 -5.94 -14.97 5.79
N LYS A 113 -6.21 -14.17 4.74
CA LYS A 113 -5.21 -13.63 3.81
C LYS A 113 -4.93 -12.15 3.99
N TYR A 114 -5.97 -11.36 4.25
CA TYR A 114 -5.87 -9.92 4.46
C TYR A 114 -6.66 -9.53 5.71
N ARG A 115 -6.00 -8.95 6.69
CA ARG A 115 -6.57 -8.60 8.00
C ARG A 115 -6.49 -7.10 8.32
N GLY A 116 -5.87 -6.30 7.45
CA GLY A 116 -5.60 -4.88 7.72
C GLY A 116 -6.84 -4.11 8.19
N HIS A 117 -7.99 -4.29 7.53
CA HIS A 117 -9.24 -3.63 7.92
C HIS A 117 -9.74 -4.06 9.32
N LEU A 118 -9.60 -5.35 9.69
CA LEU A 118 -10.01 -5.85 11.02
C LEU A 118 -9.13 -5.28 12.14
N LEU A 119 -7.84 -5.13 11.87
CA LEU A 119 -6.89 -4.57 12.84
C LEU A 119 -7.17 -3.08 13.08
N ILE A 120 -7.47 -2.33 12.03
CA ILE A 120 -7.87 -0.94 12.11
C ILE A 120 -9.23 -0.80 12.82
N GLU A 121 -10.21 -1.66 12.51
CA GLU A 121 -11.49 -1.70 13.20
C GLU A 121 -11.32 -1.88 14.71
N ASN A 122 -10.49 -2.84 15.11
CA ASN A 122 -10.22 -3.10 16.52
C ASN A 122 -9.58 -1.89 17.23
N ALA A 123 -8.54 -1.29 16.62
CA ALA A 123 -7.89 -0.11 17.15
C ALA A 123 -8.85 1.09 17.27
N PHE A 124 -9.68 1.30 16.23
CA PHE A 124 -10.70 2.35 16.22
C PHE A 124 -11.71 2.14 17.35
N LYS A 125 -12.34 0.96 17.44
CA LYS A 125 -13.33 0.65 18.48
C LYS A 125 -12.78 0.72 19.90
N THR A 126 -11.51 0.37 20.11
CA THR A 126 -10.86 0.43 21.42
C THR A 126 -10.62 1.87 21.88
N THR A 127 -10.42 2.80 20.96
CA THR A 127 -10.04 4.19 21.26
C THR A 127 -11.16 5.22 21.06
N HIS A 128 -12.32 4.78 20.52
CA HIS A 128 -13.48 5.65 20.30
C HIS A 128 -14.71 5.08 21.02
N ASN A 129 -15.48 5.97 21.63
CA ASN A 129 -16.79 5.64 22.17
C ASN A 129 -17.89 6.10 21.19
N ASN A 130 -19.10 5.57 21.36
CA ASN A 130 -20.24 5.82 20.47
C ASN A 130 -21.13 6.99 20.95
N SER A 131 -20.64 7.81 21.89
CA SER A 131 -21.46 8.85 22.54
C SER A 131 -21.73 10.05 21.63
N GLU A 132 -20.80 10.37 20.73
CA GLU A 132 -20.91 11.53 19.84
C GLU A 132 -20.56 11.17 18.41
N LYS A 133 -21.20 11.84 17.44
CA LYS A 133 -20.88 11.72 16.04
C LYS A 133 -19.70 12.61 15.68
N ILE A 134 -18.75 12.07 14.95
CA ILE A 134 -17.47 12.70 14.63
C ILE A 134 -17.24 12.84 13.12
N ASP A 135 -16.39 13.79 12.73
CA ASP A 135 -15.97 13.97 11.34
C ASP A 135 -14.80 13.02 11.04
N ILE A 136 -14.99 12.10 10.09
CA ILE A 136 -14.04 11.05 9.78
C ILE A 136 -13.52 11.18 8.35
N LEU A 137 -12.20 11.13 8.17
CA LEU A 137 -11.53 10.92 6.89
C LEU A 137 -11.03 9.49 6.79
N ASP A 138 -11.50 8.76 5.79
CA ASP A 138 -10.97 7.47 5.37
C ASP A 138 -9.95 7.71 4.25
N MET A 139 -8.67 7.79 4.63
CA MET A 139 -7.55 8.13 3.77
C MET A 139 -7.06 6.88 3.03
N GLY A 140 -7.17 6.86 1.69
CA GLY A 140 -6.97 5.68 0.88
C GLY A 140 -8.11 4.68 1.06
N CYS A 141 -9.36 5.16 0.96
CA CYS A 141 -10.57 4.40 1.28
C CYS A 141 -10.78 3.14 0.43
N GLY A 142 -10.08 3.04 -0.71
CA GLY A 142 -10.16 1.90 -1.62
C GLY A 142 -11.59 1.61 -2.05
N THR A 143 -12.04 0.38 -1.85
CA THR A 143 -13.41 -0.06 -2.16
C THR A 143 -14.41 0.26 -1.05
N GLY A 144 -14.03 1.03 -0.03
CA GLY A 144 -14.91 1.40 1.08
C GLY A 144 -15.10 0.33 2.15
N SER A 145 -14.14 -0.56 2.34
CA SER A 145 -14.25 -1.70 3.27
C SER A 145 -14.53 -1.29 4.71
N LEU A 146 -14.01 -0.13 5.13
CA LEU A 146 -14.22 0.40 6.48
C LEU A 146 -15.53 1.20 6.61
N ALA A 147 -16.17 1.61 5.52
CA ALA A 147 -17.33 2.49 5.57
C ALA A 147 -18.47 1.98 6.48
N LYS A 148 -18.78 0.67 6.41
CA LYS A 148 -19.84 0.06 7.25
C LYS A 148 -19.51 0.13 8.73
N ILE A 149 -18.22 0.06 9.08
CA ILE A 149 -17.74 0.12 10.46
C ILE A 149 -17.75 1.55 10.97
N LEU A 150 -17.37 2.51 10.13
CA LEU A 150 -17.20 3.90 10.47
C LEU A 150 -18.52 4.69 10.47
N ARG A 151 -19.45 4.38 9.56
CA ARG A 151 -20.70 5.11 9.40
C ARG A 151 -21.52 5.28 10.70
N PRO A 152 -21.61 4.27 11.58
CA PRO A 152 -22.32 4.42 12.85
C PRO A 152 -21.72 5.48 13.78
N TYR A 153 -20.44 5.83 13.62
CA TYR A 153 -19.74 6.84 14.43
C TYR A 153 -19.69 8.22 13.73
N ALA A 154 -19.85 8.25 12.42
CA ALA A 154 -19.60 9.44 11.65
C ALA A 154 -20.77 10.45 11.68
N ARG A 155 -20.45 11.72 11.91
CA ARG A 155 -21.25 12.88 11.51
C ARG A 155 -21.08 13.08 10.01
N THR A 156 -19.82 13.22 9.56
CA THR A 156 -19.43 13.18 8.17
C THR A 156 -18.40 12.08 7.95
N LEU A 157 -18.54 11.33 6.85
CA LEU A 157 -17.60 10.30 6.42
C LEU A 157 -17.11 10.65 5.02
N VAL A 158 -15.86 11.06 4.92
CA VAL A 158 -15.21 11.44 3.67
C VAL A 158 -14.23 10.35 3.28
N GLY A 159 -14.26 9.92 2.01
CA GLY A 159 -13.29 8.99 1.45
C GLY A 159 -12.41 9.67 0.40
N VAL A 160 -11.10 9.40 0.43
CA VAL A 160 -10.14 9.87 -0.58
C VAL A 160 -9.33 8.70 -1.09
N ASP A 161 -9.24 8.55 -2.41
CA ASP A 161 -8.39 7.55 -3.05
C ASP A 161 -7.89 8.06 -4.41
N LEU A 162 -6.77 7.54 -4.88
CA LEU A 162 -6.19 7.88 -6.18
C LEU A 162 -6.82 7.08 -7.33
N SER A 163 -7.37 5.91 -7.03
CA SER A 163 -7.88 4.95 -8.00
C SER A 163 -9.37 5.15 -8.30
N SER A 164 -9.69 5.57 -9.53
CA SER A 164 -11.09 5.67 -9.98
C SER A 164 -11.83 4.32 -9.88
N ASP A 165 -11.16 3.20 -10.21
CA ASP A 165 -11.79 1.87 -10.16
C ASP A 165 -12.12 1.43 -8.72
N MET A 166 -11.38 1.94 -7.73
CA MET A 166 -11.67 1.72 -6.31
C MET A 166 -12.84 2.59 -5.86
N LEU A 167 -12.79 3.88 -6.20
CA LEU A 167 -13.84 4.83 -5.81
C LEU A 167 -15.21 4.47 -6.37
N LEU A 168 -15.30 3.98 -7.60
CA LEU A 168 -16.56 3.47 -8.16
C LEU A 168 -17.21 2.40 -7.27
N LYS A 169 -16.40 1.51 -6.68
CA LYS A 169 -16.91 0.49 -5.76
C LYS A 169 -17.27 1.06 -4.38
N ALA A 170 -16.52 2.07 -3.92
CA ALA A 170 -16.85 2.77 -2.68
C ALA A 170 -18.16 3.53 -2.81
N GLU A 171 -18.44 4.11 -3.98
CA GLU A 171 -19.69 4.80 -4.29
C GLU A 171 -20.91 3.85 -4.26
N GLU A 172 -20.75 2.62 -4.80
CA GLU A 172 -21.80 1.58 -4.78
C GLU A 172 -22.28 1.22 -3.35
N ILE A 173 -21.44 1.47 -2.32
CA ILE A 173 -21.80 1.18 -0.92
C ILE A 173 -22.75 2.23 -0.35
N CYS A 174 -22.79 3.45 -0.91
CA CYS A 174 -23.67 4.56 -0.50
C CYS A 174 -23.56 4.94 1.00
N LEU A 175 -22.36 4.87 1.58
CA LEU A 175 -22.10 5.19 3.00
C LEU A 175 -21.24 6.41 3.22
N TYR A 176 -20.51 6.89 2.20
CA TYR A 176 -19.74 8.11 2.26
C TYR A 176 -20.61 9.32 1.94
N ASP A 177 -20.39 10.43 2.66
CA ASP A 177 -21.00 11.71 2.36
C ASP A 177 -20.30 12.39 1.17
N SER A 178 -18.98 12.12 1.00
CA SER A 178 -18.19 12.60 -0.13
C SER A 178 -17.05 11.63 -0.45
N LEU A 179 -16.78 11.48 -1.74
CA LEU A 179 -15.65 10.71 -2.27
C LEU A 179 -14.81 11.60 -3.20
N TYR A 180 -13.51 11.64 -2.98
CA TYR A 180 -12.59 12.46 -3.76
C TYR A 180 -11.52 11.61 -4.43
N LYS A 181 -11.38 11.78 -5.76
CA LYS A 181 -10.22 11.27 -6.49
C LYS A 181 -9.09 12.29 -6.42
N LYS A 182 -8.22 12.16 -5.42
CA LYS A 182 -7.08 13.05 -5.22
C LYS A 182 -5.88 12.31 -4.66
N ASP A 183 -4.69 12.87 -4.91
CA ASP A 183 -3.49 12.54 -4.12
C ASP A 183 -3.71 12.93 -2.67
N LEU A 184 -3.28 12.08 -1.73
CA LEU A 184 -3.53 12.27 -0.31
C LEU A 184 -2.84 13.51 0.25
N SER A 185 -1.58 13.77 -0.18
CA SER A 185 -0.86 14.97 0.27
C SER A 185 -1.50 16.23 -0.26
N GLN A 186 -1.99 16.20 -1.52
CA GLN A 186 -2.73 17.31 -2.09
C GLN A 186 -4.03 17.56 -1.34
N TYR A 187 -4.83 16.51 -1.09
CA TYR A 187 -6.09 16.65 -0.36
C TYR A 187 -5.88 17.25 1.02
N LEU A 188 -4.94 16.69 1.80
CA LEU A 188 -4.66 17.13 3.16
C LEU A 188 -4.11 18.55 3.21
N SER A 189 -3.39 19.02 2.18
CA SER A 189 -2.90 20.42 2.12
C SER A 189 -4.00 21.46 1.96
N GLU A 190 -5.20 21.05 1.56
CA GLU A 190 -6.37 21.92 1.40
C GLU A 190 -7.27 21.96 2.65
N VAL A 191 -6.94 21.14 3.69
CA VAL A 191 -7.80 20.96 4.88
C VAL A 191 -6.99 21.17 6.15
N SER A 192 -7.47 22.00 7.06
CA SER A 192 -6.83 22.24 8.36
C SER A 192 -7.87 22.18 9.47
N ASN A 193 -7.50 21.59 10.62
CA ASN A 193 -8.33 21.51 11.84
C ASN A 193 -9.79 21.07 11.58
N HIS A 194 -9.99 20.05 10.76
CA HIS A 194 -11.31 19.66 10.26
C HIS A 194 -11.81 18.32 10.80
N TYR A 195 -10.92 17.32 10.90
CA TYR A 195 -11.32 15.97 11.26
C TYR A 195 -11.11 15.63 12.72
N ASP A 196 -12.09 14.96 13.32
CA ASP A 196 -11.97 14.34 14.64
C ASP A 196 -11.15 13.04 14.55
N THR A 197 -11.24 12.35 13.40
CA THR A 197 -10.45 11.14 13.17
C THR A 197 -10.04 11.01 11.69
N ILE A 198 -8.77 10.68 11.49
CA ILE A 198 -8.22 10.28 10.19
C ILE A 198 -7.80 8.82 10.28
N ILE A 199 -8.16 8.01 9.29
CA ILE A 199 -7.87 6.58 9.22
C ILE A 199 -7.05 6.28 7.98
N ALA A 200 -6.02 5.44 8.10
CA ALA A 200 -5.16 4.99 7.00
C ALA A 200 -4.88 3.49 7.09
N ALA A 201 -5.77 2.68 6.53
CA ALA A 201 -5.59 1.24 6.46
C ALA A 201 -4.72 0.85 5.26
N ALA A 202 -3.51 0.34 5.51
CA ALA A 202 -2.56 -0.08 4.46
C ALA A 202 -2.21 1.03 3.45
N VAL A 203 -2.15 2.28 3.88
CA VAL A 203 -1.85 3.46 3.04
C VAL A 203 -0.39 3.86 3.16
N LEU A 204 0.14 3.90 4.38
CA LEU A 204 1.51 4.36 4.65
C LEU A 204 2.57 3.45 4.03
N ILE A 205 2.21 2.26 3.64
CA ILE A 205 3.05 1.33 2.85
C ILE A 205 3.43 1.88 1.46
N HIS A 206 2.84 2.99 1.03
CA HIS A 206 3.14 3.70 -0.21
C HIS A 206 4.05 4.92 -0.04
N PHE A 207 4.47 5.22 1.19
CA PHE A 207 5.35 6.34 1.53
C PHE A 207 6.63 5.81 2.19
N TYR A 208 7.79 6.13 1.61
CA TYR A 208 9.09 5.83 2.20
C TYR A 208 9.42 6.82 3.30
N ASP A 209 9.16 8.10 3.04
CA ASP A 209 9.27 9.18 4.01
C ASP A 209 7.90 9.61 4.50
N LEU A 210 7.70 9.60 5.82
CA LEU A 210 6.42 9.93 6.46
C LEU A 210 6.37 11.35 7.02
N ASP A 211 7.47 12.12 6.97
CA ASP A 211 7.55 13.42 7.63
C ASP A 211 6.48 14.38 7.12
N ASN A 212 6.40 14.57 5.81
CA ASN A 212 5.43 15.49 5.21
C ASN A 212 3.98 15.03 5.40
N ILE A 213 3.71 13.74 5.17
CA ILE A 213 2.32 13.23 5.27
C ILE A 213 1.82 13.28 6.73
N PHE A 214 2.66 12.99 7.73
CA PHE A 214 2.31 13.12 9.14
C PHE A 214 2.09 14.57 9.58
N PHE A 215 2.89 15.50 9.04
CA PHE A 215 2.67 16.94 9.27
C PHE A 215 1.29 17.36 8.76
N LEU A 216 0.94 17.01 7.53
CA LEU A 216 -0.36 17.31 6.92
C LEU A 216 -1.53 16.67 7.67
N ILE A 217 -1.38 15.40 8.08
CA ILE A 217 -2.38 14.69 8.90
C ILE A 217 -2.59 15.42 10.22
N LYS A 218 -1.50 15.77 10.92
CA LYS A 218 -1.60 16.52 12.17
C LYS A 218 -2.31 17.86 11.98
N ASP A 219 -1.99 18.60 10.91
CA ASP A 219 -2.62 19.87 10.62
C ASP A 219 -4.13 19.71 10.37
N SER A 220 -4.52 18.67 9.62
CA SER A 220 -5.93 18.37 9.30
C SER A 220 -6.75 17.87 10.49
N LEU A 221 -6.10 17.36 11.54
CA LEU A 221 -6.78 16.92 12.77
C LEU A 221 -7.16 18.11 13.66
N LYS A 222 -8.33 18.05 14.27
CA LYS A 222 -8.73 18.89 15.41
C LYS A 222 -7.88 18.60 16.64
N ILE A 223 -7.90 19.48 17.65
CA ILE A 223 -7.33 19.20 18.97
C ILE A 223 -8.03 17.97 19.56
N ASN A 224 -7.28 17.06 20.17
CA ASN A 224 -7.69 15.73 20.62
C ASN A 224 -8.16 14.79 19.49
N GLY A 225 -8.01 15.22 18.22
CA GLY A 225 -8.29 14.37 17.06
C GLY A 225 -7.31 13.20 16.96
N LYS A 226 -7.74 12.10 16.37
CA LYS A 226 -7.02 10.83 16.36
C LYS A 226 -6.62 10.40 14.96
N PHE A 227 -5.42 9.87 14.84
CA PHE A 227 -4.91 9.21 13.63
C PHE A 227 -4.77 7.71 13.86
N VAL A 228 -5.59 6.91 13.18
CA VAL A 228 -5.61 5.44 13.25
C VAL A 228 -4.97 4.85 12.00
N PHE A 229 -3.87 4.12 12.12
CA PHE A 229 -3.16 3.61 10.95
C PHE A 229 -2.41 2.31 11.20
N SER A 230 -2.01 1.66 10.12
CA SER A 230 -1.09 0.52 10.12
C SER A 230 0.17 0.81 9.29
N ILE A 231 1.29 0.27 9.74
CA ILE A 231 2.54 0.18 8.97
C ILE A 231 2.94 -1.29 8.82
N PHE A 232 3.71 -1.62 7.76
CA PHE A 232 4.48 -2.86 7.74
C PHE A 232 5.70 -2.69 8.64
N GLU A 233 5.96 -3.69 9.49
CA GLU A 233 7.06 -3.62 10.45
C GLU A 233 8.41 -3.84 9.78
N GLU A 234 9.36 -2.94 10.04
CA GLU A 234 10.78 -3.09 9.74
C GLU A 234 11.57 -3.17 11.07
N THR A 235 12.48 -4.15 11.18
CA THR A 235 13.20 -4.41 12.43
C THR A 235 14.70 -4.09 12.38
N GLN A 236 15.27 -3.88 11.19
CA GLN A 236 16.71 -3.69 11.01
C GLN A 236 17.09 -2.25 10.67
N LYS A 237 16.18 -1.50 10.08
CA LYS A 237 16.38 -0.12 9.61
C LYS A 237 15.21 0.73 10.04
N SER A 238 15.37 2.05 9.99
CA SER A 238 14.24 2.97 10.27
C SER A 238 13.12 2.83 9.25
N LYS A 239 13.47 2.63 7.99
CA LYS A 239 12.55 2.45 6.86
C LYS A 239 13.18 1.63 5.74
N ASN A 240 12.39 0.85 5.02
CA ASN A 240 12.86 -0.05 3.97
C ASN A 240 11.81 -0.23 2.86
N LEU A 241 12.29 -0.59 1.65
CA LEU A 241 11.43 -1.08 0.56
C LEU A 241 11.53 -2.60 0.53
N ASN A 242 10.45 -3.30 0.88
CA ASN A 242 10.44 -4.75 1.01
C ASN A 242 10.33 -5.47 -0.35
N SER A 243 10.39 -6.80 -0.32
CA SER A 243 10.33 -7.63 -1.53
C SER A 243 8.99 -7.56 -2.28
N PHE A 244 7.94 -7.04 -1.67
CA PHE A 244 6.62 -6.81 -2.27
C PHE A 244 6.49 -5.43 -2.93
N LEU A 245 7.57 -4.64 -2.94
CA LEU A 245 7.63 -3.23 -3.39
C LEU A 245 6.72 -2.31 -2.55
N MET A 246 6.57 -2.63 -1.27
CA MET A 246 5.89 -1.83 -0.27
C MET A 246 6.89 -1.31 0.75
N TYR A 247 6.65 -0.12 1.28
CA TYR A 247 7.49 0.45 2.32
C TYR A 247 7.13 -0.11 3.69
N ALA A 248 8.15 -0.37 4.48
CA ALA A 248 8.05 -0.80 5.86
C ALA A 248 8.81 0.19 6.75
N HIS A 249 8.34 0.38 7.98
CA HIS A 249 8.88 1.35 8.92
C HIS A 249 9.10 0.71 10.29
N SER A 250 10.15 1.17 11.00
CA SER A 250 10.40 0.69 12.36
C SER A 250 9.49 1.40 13.37
N ASP A 251 9.26 0.73 14.49
CA ASP A 251 8.59 1.31 15.66
C ASP A 251 9.29 2.60 16.13
N ASP A 252 10.63 2.58 16.21
CA ASP A 252 11.42 3.73 16.63
C ASP A 252 11.24 4.94 15.70
N TYR A 253 11.16 4.71 14.38
CA TYR A 253 10.91 5.78 13.42
C TYR A 253 9.54 6.44 13.65
N ILE A 254 8.49 5.65 13.84
CA ILE A 254 7.15 6.17 14.12
C ILE A 254 7.09 6.90 15.46
N THR A 255 7.70 6.34 16.50
CA THR A 255 7.73 6.94 17.85
C THR A 255 8.45 8.30 17.81
N THR A 256 9.64 8.35 17.20
CA THR A 256 10.41 9.59 17.02
C THR A 256 9.62 10.65 16.24
N LEU A 257 8.93 10.23 15.18
CA LEU A 257 8.12 11.13 14.36
C LEU A 257 6.91 11.67 15.13
N ALA A 258 6.24 10.82 15.91
CA ALA A 258 5.12 11.21 16.76
C ALA A 258 5.56 12.24 17.83
N ASP A 259 6.68 11.98 18.52
CA ASP A 259 7.24 12.89 19.54
C ASP A 259 7.61 14.24 18.93
N ARG A 260 8.30 14.26 17.79
CA ARG A 260 8.69 15.49 17.09
C ARG A 260 7.48 16.32 16.66
N LEU A 261 6.38 15.68 16.31
CA LEU A 261 5.13 16.34 15.94
C LEU A 261 4.19 16.59 17.11
N ASN A 262 4.59 16.29 18.36
CA ASN A 262 3.72 16.41 19.54
C ASN A 262 2.39 15.64 19.39
N LEU A 263 2.47 14.42 18.86
CA LEU A 263 1.37 13.47 18.78
C LEU A 263 1.55 12.40 19.88
N LYS A 264 0.52 12.15 20.66
CA LYS A 264 0.57 11.15 21.75
C LYS A 264 0.17 9.77 21.22
N ILE A 265 0.99 8.76 21.41
CA ILE A 265 0.61 7.36 21.14
C ILE A 265 -0.36 6.91 22.24
N ILE A 266 -1.62 6.66 21.91
CA ILE A 266 -2.67 6.20 22.84
C ILE A 266 -3.03 4.72 22.65
N TYR A 267 -2.60 4.12 21.53
CA TYR A 267 -2.75 2.71 21.23
C TYR A 267 -1.61 2.23 20.33
N LYS A 268 -1.09 1.04 20.63
CA LYS A 268 -0.10 0.35 19.79
C LYS A 268 -0.28 -1.16 19.93
N GLN A 269 -0.37 -1.87 18.79
CA GLN A 269 -0.46 -3.33 18.76
C GLN A 269 0.35 -3.89 17.58
N LYS A 270 1.14 -4.93 17.83
CA LYS A 270 1.77 -5.74 16.77
C LYS A 270 0.86 -6.90 16.39
N ASP A 271 0.73 -7.16 15.10
CA ASP A 271 -0.06 -8.29 14.59
C ASP A 271 0.41 -8.65 13.15
N ILE A 272 -0.22 -9.65 12.54
CA ILE A 272 -0.03 -10.00 11.14
C ILE A 272 -1.08 -9.29 10.30
N HIS A 273 -0.61 -8.47 9.36
CA HIS A 273 -1.46 -7.70 8.45
C HIS A 273 -2.05 -8.57 7.34
N GLU A 274 -1.21 -9.40 6.73
CA GLU A 274 -1.62 -10.28 5.63
C GLU A 274 -0.71 -11.49 5.50
N TYR A 275 -1.18 -12.49 4.76
CA TYR A 275 -0.43 -13.71 4.46
C TYR A 275 -0.23 -13.86 2.96
N HIS A 276 1.02 -14.03 2.54
CA HIS A 276 1.42 -14.37 1.19
C HIS A 276 1.95 -15.80 1.12
N LYS A 277 1.10 -16.77 0.76
CA LYS A 277 1.42 -18.21 0.77
C LYS A 277 1.82 -18.65 2.19
N MET A 278 3.10 -18.98 2.41
CA MET A 278 3.64 -19.38 3.71
C MET A 278 4.24 -18.23 4.53
N ASN A 279 4.30 -17.03 3.96
CA ASN A 279 4.93 -15.88 4.62
C ASN A 279 3.87 -14.94 5.21
N SER A 280 4.04 -14.58 6.46
CA SER A 280 3.28 -13.51 7.11
C SER A 280 3.94 -12.16 6.91
N VAL A 281 3.14 -11.11 6.79
CA VAL A 281 3.60 -9.72 6.78
C VAL A 281 3.27 -9.11 8.13
N PRO A 282 4.27 -8.90 8.99
CA PRO A 282 4.06 -8.28 10.28
C PRO A 282 3.72 -6.79 10.12
N ALA A 283 2.87 -6.30 11.00
CA ALA A 283 2.49 -4.90 11.03
C ALA A 283 2.39 -4.38 12.47
N ILE A 284 2.46 -3.07 12.60
CA ILE A 284 2.16 -2.36 13.84
C ILE A 284 0.99 -1.43 13.55
N ILE A 285 0.01 -1.47 14.41
CA ILE A 285 -1.17 -0.63 14.38
C ILE A 285 -1.02 0.44 15.47
N TYR A 286 -1.28 1.68 15.12
CA TYR A 286 -1.20 2.81 16.02
C TYR A 286 -2.51 3.61 16.07
N VAL A 287 -2.75 4.23 17.22
CA VAL A 287 -3.59 5.42 17.31
C VAL A 287 -2.77 6.53 17.96
N LEU A 288 -2.61 7.62 17.24
CA LEU A 288 -1.98 8.84 17.72
C LEU A 288 -3.06 9.89 17.99
N GLU A 289 -2.89 10.69 19.03
CA GLU A 289 -3.79 11.78 19.41
C GLU A 289 -3.05 13.11 19.32
N LYS A 290 -3.66 14.11 18.66
CA LYS A 290 -3.14 15.48 18.59
C LYS A 290 -3.38 16.18 19.92
N LYS A 291 -2.30 16.67 20.54
CA LYS A 291 -2.35 17.50 21.74
C LYS A 291 -2.71 18.95 21.43
#